data_1edefb63f3ce34d3bde002391dc7f6fe
#
_entry.id   1edefb63f3ce34d3bde002391dc7f6fe
#
_cell.length_a   1.000
_cell.length_b   1.000
_cell.length_c   1.000
_cell.angle_alpha   90.00
_cell.angle_beta   90.00
_cell.angle_gamma   90.00
#
_symmetry.space_group_name_H-M   'P 1'
#
loop_
_entity.id
_entity.type
_entity.pdbx_description
1 polymer ?
#
loop_
_entity_poly.entity_id
_entity_poly.type
_entity_poly.pdbx_seq_one_letter_code
_entity_poly.pdbx_strand_id
1 'polypeptide(L)'
;MNKFFTSIWIVLITVVIGIGLRVYDVEPLKILRLKTFDYYQKIQPRQITSNHFVIVEIIEEDLKRYGQWPWNRSLIADIHSKLIVQNATAVQYNILFSEADRLNPKSFTENNKLPKELKDQLLTLPSNDLVLAEMFKANGSKAILMYSVKYSPTDGRIKKPNMMFKGSNPTPWLYNFVGVVTN
;
A
#
# COMPACT_ATOMS: atom_id res chain seq x y z
N MET A 1 7.30 -64.23 11.29
CA MET A 1 8.14 -63.10 11.77
C MET A 1 8.40 -62.03 10.69
N ASN A 2 8.48 -62.37 9.41
CA ASN A 2 8.83 -61.42 8.34
C ASN A 2 7.75 -60.39 7.97
N LYS A 3 6.47 -60.68 8.13
CA LYS A 3 5.37 -59.74 7.77
C LYS A 3 5.27 -58.55 8.73
N PHE A 4 5.63 -58.70 9.98
CA PHE A 4 5.61 -57.60 10.96
C PHE A 4 6.75 -56.61 10.72
N PHE A 5 7.94 -57.11 10.40
CA PHE A 5 9.08 -56.27 10.05
C PHE A 5 8.88 -55.46 8.74
N THR A 6 8.30 -56.09 7.72
CA THR A 6 7.96 -55.39 6.46
C THR A 6 6.92 -54.29 6.70
N SER A 7 5.96 -54.48 7.60
CA SER A 7 4.95 -53.49 7.94
C SER A 7 5.56 -52.24 8.62
N ILE A 8 6.52 -52.43 9.54
CA ILE A 8 7.20 -51.31 10.22
C ILE A 8 8.03 -50.47 9.25
N TRP A 9 8.76 -51.11 8.33
CA TRP A 9 9.56 -50.38 7.33
C TRP A 9 8.69 -49.58 6.37
N ILE A 10 7.53 -50.10 5.96
CA ILE A 10 6.59 -49.35 5.13
C ILE A 10 6.09 -48.11 5.86
N VAL A 11 5.73 -48.22 7.12
CA VAL A 11 5.28 -47.07 7.93
C VAL A 11 6.38 -46.04 8.05
N LEU A 12 7.62 -46.45 8.37
CA LEU A 12 8.75 -45.53 8.48
C LEU A 12 9.03 -44.78 7.16
N ILE A 13 9.03 -45.49 6.04
CA ILE A 13 9.23 -44.89 4.73
C ILE A 13 8.11 -43.89 4.41
N THR A 14 6.87 -44.21 4.69
CA THR A 14 5.72 -43.32 4.48
C THR A 14 5.84 -42.05 5.33
N VAL A 15 6.24 -42.18 6.58
CA VAL A 15 6.47 -41.01 7.46
C VAL A 15 7.61 -40.14 6.93
N VAL A 16 8.75 -40.73 6.52
CA VAL A 16 9.89 -39.99 5.96
C VAL A 16 9.47 -39.25 4.69
N ILE A 17 8.74 -39.92 3.78
CA ILE A 17 8.22 -39.27 2.56
C ILE A 17 7.27 -38.12 2.94
N GLY A 18 6.35 -38.33 3.89
CA GLY A 18 5.43 -37.28 4.36
C GLY A 18 6.15 -36.07 4.95
N ILE A 19 7.18 -36.30 5.76
CA ILE A 19 8.03 -35.23 6.30
C ILE A 19 8.78 -34.53 5.16
N GLY A 20 9.35 -35.27 4.22
CA GLY A 20 10.04 -34.72 3.06
C GLY A 20 9.13 -33.81 2.23
N LEU A 21 7.96 -34.27 1.87
CA LEU A 21 6.96 -33.47 1.15
C LEU A 21 6.54 -32.20 1.93
N ARG A 22 6.48 -32.28 3.25
CA ARG A 22 6.13 -31.14 4.11
C ARG A 22 7.25 -30.11 4.21
N VAL A 23 8.50 -30.56 4.26
CA VAL A 23 9.68 -29.68 4.37
C VAL A 23 9.99 -28.98 3.04
N TYR A 24 9.91 -29.72 1.95
CA TYR A 24 10.17 -29.16 0.59
C TYR A 24 9.00 -28.28 0.07
N ASP A 25 7.84 -28.31 0.74
CA ASP A 25 6.62 -27.51 0.40
C ASP A 25 6.37 -27.45 -1.11
N VAL A 26 6.26 -28.63 -1.76
CA VAL A 26 6.12 -28.78 -3.22
C VAL A 26 4.95 -27.96 -3.71
N GLU A 27 5.12 -27.17 -4.77
CA GLU A 27 4.13 -26.21 -5.32
C GLU A 27 2.69 -26.78 -5.45
N PRO A 28 2.45 -28.01 -5.97
CA PRO A 28 1.10 -28.56 -6.02
C PRO A 28 0.42 -28.72 -4.65
N LEU A 29 1.18 -29.12 -3.63
CA LEU A 29 0.65 -29.28 -2.27
C LEU A 29 0.36 -27.92 -1.61
N LYS A 30 1.22 -26.95 -1.88
CA LYS A 30 1.02 -25.56 -1.44
C LYS A 30 -0.28 -24.98 -2.04
N ILE A 31 -0.48 -25.13 -3.35
CA ILE A 31 -1.70 -24.68 -4.04
C ILE A 31 -2.94 -25.37 -3.45
N LEU A 32 -2.89 -26.69 -3.23
CA LEU A 32 -4.00 -27.43 -2.65
C LEU A 32 -4.32 -26.92 -1.25
N ARG A 33 -3.31 -26.71 -0.42
CA ARG A 33 -3.46 -26.17 0.94
C ARG A 33 -4.10 -24.79 0.93
N LEU A 34 -3.65 -23.89 0.06
CA LEU A 34 -4.22 -22.54 -0.07
C LEU A 34 -5.67 -22.58 -0.53
N LYS A 35 -5.99 -23.38 -1.56
CA LYS A 35 -7.38 -23.55 -2.02
C LYS A 35 -8.29 -24.15 -0.96
N THR A 36 -7.78 -25.12 -0.18
CA THR A 36 -8.53 -25.71 0.93
C THR A 36 -8.79 -24.66 2.00
N PHE A 37 -7.80 -23.84 2.34
CA PHE A 37 -7.97 -22.73 3.28
C PHE A 37 -9.02 -21.74 2.79
N ASP A 38 -8.96 -21.32 1.53
CA ASP A 38 -9.94 -20.40 0.93
C ASP A 38 -11.36 -20.99 0.95
N TYR A 39 -11.47 -22.30 0.69
CA TYR A 39 -12.76 -23.00 0.77
C TYR A 39 -13.33 -22.98 2.19
N TYR A 40 -12.52 -23.26 3.21
CA TYR A 40 -12.97 -23.17 4.60
C TYR A 40 -13.37 -21.75 4.99
N GLN A 41 -12.65 -20.73 4.54
CA GLN A 41 -13.03 -19.34 4.78
C GLN A 41 -14.38 -18.97 4.15
N LYS A 42 -14.75 -19.62 3.03
CA LYS A 42 -16.08 -19.42 2.41
C LYS A 42 -17.20 -20.12 3.19
N ILE A 43 -16.95 -21.31 3.73
CA ILE A 43 -17.95 -22.07 4.51
C ILE A 43 -18.17 -21.42 5.87
N GLN A 44 -17.07 -21.01 6.53
CA GLN A 44 -17.12 -20.42 7.85
C GLN A 44 -16.28 -19.15 7.88
N PRO A 45 -16.80 -18.04 7.32
CA PRO A 45 -16.08 -16.78 7.31
C PRO A 45 -15.87 -16.28 8.74
N ARG A 46 -14.69 -15.73 8.99
CA ARG A 46 -14.39 -15.11 10.27
C ARG A 46 -15.38 -13.98 10.53
N GLN A 47 -16.07 -14.04 11.64
CA GLN A 47 -16.94 -12.94 12.06
C GLN A 47 -16.08 -11.73 12.46
N ILE A 48 -16.39 -10.59 11.85
CA ILE A 48 -15.75 -9.32 12.19
C ILE A 48 -16.38 -8.85 13.50
N THR A 49 -15.60 -8.89 14.58
CA THR A 49 -16.06 -8.49 15.92
C THR A 49 -15.89 -7.00 16.20
N SER A 50 -15.21 -6.26 15.33
CA SER A 50 -14.97 -4.81 15.51
C SER A 50 -14.95 -4.07 14.17
N ASN A 51 -15.69 -2.97 14.08
CA ASN A 51 -15.71 -2.07 12.92
C ASN A 51 -14.70 -0.93 13.08
N HIS A 52 -13.48 -1.23 13.48
CA HIS A 52 -12.44 -0.20 13.68
C HIS A 52 -11.82 0.28 12.36
N PHE A 53 -12.03 -0.46 11.27
CA PHE A 53 -11.48 -0.12 9.96
C PHE A 53 -12.62 0.11 8.97
N VAL A 54 -12.53 1.22 8.27
CA VAL A 54 -13.41 1.56 7.15
C VAL A 54 -12.57 1.68 5.90
N ILE A 55 -12.96 1.00 4.84
CA ILE A 55 -12.33 1.11 3.52
C ILE A 55 -13.09 2.17 2.75
N VAL A 56 -12.38 3.21 2.31
CA VAL A 56 -12.88 4.24 1.40
C VAL A 56 -12.36 3.93 0.02
N GLU A 57 -13.24 3.58 -0.88
CA GLU A 57 -12.92 3.20 -2.26
C GLU A 57 -13.32 4.32 -3.21
N ILE A 58 -12.50 4.55 -4.23
CA ILE A 58 -12.83 5.45 -5.35
C ILE A 58 -13.49 4.60 -6.43
N ILE A 59 -14.76 4.87 -6.69
CA ILE A 59 -15.57 4.12 -7.64
C ILE A 59 -15.77 4.90 -8.95
N GLU A 60 -16.38 4.26 -9.94
CA GLU A 60 -16.56 4.85 -11.27
C GLU A 60 -17.43 6.11 -11.26
N GLU A 61 -18.42 6.18 -10.36
CA GLU A 61 -19.27 7.34 -10.15
C GLU A 61 -18.47 8.56 -9.68
N ASP A 62 -17.46 8.33 -8.82
CA ASP A 62 -16.58 9.40 -8.35
C ASP A 62 -15.70 9.91 -9.51
N LEU A 63 -15.24 9.03 -10.39
CA LEU A 63 -14.49 9.41 -11.59
C LEU A 63 -15.35 10.23 -12.56
N LYS A 64 -16.63 9.91 -12.68
CA LYS A 64 -17.56 10.71 -13.49
C LYS A 64 -17.80 12.11 -12.89
N ARG A 65 -17.81 12.21 -11.55
CA ARG A 65 -18.09 13.46 -10.84
C ARG A 65 -16.87 14.37 -10.71
N TYR A 66 -15.72 13.81 -10.38
CA TYR A 66 -14.50 14.55 -10.06
C TYR A 66 -13.43 14.48 -11.15
N GLY A 67 -13.68 13.71 -12.21
CA GLY A 67 -12.75 13.50 -13.33
C GLY A 67 -11.85 12.30 -13.13
N GLN A 68 -11.01 12.07 -14.13
CA GLN A 68 -10.11 10.93 -14.21
C GLN A 68 -9.05 10.96 -13.10
N TRP A 69 -8.77 9.79 -12.56
CA TRP A 69 -7.63 9.59 -11.65
C TRP A 69 -6.28 9.73 -12.40
N PRO A 70 -5.22 10.27 -11.78
CA PRO A 70 -5.13 10.75 -10.40
C PRO A 70 -5.67 12.17 -10.22
N TRP A 71 -6.42 12.39 -9.15
CA TRP A 71 -6.95 13.69 -8.77
C TRP A 71 -5.86 14.62 -8.25
N ASN A 72 -6.14 15.92 -8.25
CA ASN A 72 -5.25 16.91 -7.68
C ASN A 72 -5.14 16.75 -6.15
N ARG A 73 -4.00 17.17 -5.61
CA ARG A 73 -3.70 17.03 -4.18
C ARG A 73 -4.61 17.86 -3.28
N SER A 74 -5.15 18.96 -3.78
CA SER A 74 -6.12 19.77 -3.03
C SER A 74 -7.44 19.01 -2.82
N LEU A 75 -7.93 18.27 -3.81
CA LEU A 75 -9.11 17.41 -3.63
C LEU A 75 -8.84 16.28 -2.61
N ILE A 76 -7.64 15.69 -2.64
CA ILE A 76 -7.25 14.68 -1.64
C ILE A 76 -7.21 15.31 -0.23
N ALA A 77 -6.74 16.56 -0.11
CA ALA A 77 -6.75 17.30 1.16
C ALA A 77 -8.18 17.52 1.68
N ASP A 78 -9.12 17.86 0.81
CA ASP A 78 -10.54 18.02 1.17
C ASP A 78 -11.16 16.71 1.65
N ILE A 79 -10.87 15.60 0.97
CA ILE A 79 -11.32 14.26 1.38
C ILE A 79 -10.75 13.91 2.76
N HIS A 80 -9.45 14.13 2.97
CA HIS A 80 -8.81 13.89 4.26
C HIS A 80 -9.48 14.69 5.37
N SER A 81 -9.68 15.97 5.15
CA SER A 81 -10.35 16.85 6.12
C SER A 81 -11.72 16.32 6.51
N LYS A 82 -12.54 15.93 5.54
CA LYS A 82 -13.86 15.35 5.79
C LYS A 82 -13.81 14.08 6.61
N LEU A 83 -12.85 13.18 6.34
CA LEU A 83 -12.68 11.96 7.13
C LEU A 83 -12.28 12.25 8.58
N ILE A 84 -11.41 13.24 8.80
CA ILE A 84 -11.02 13.66 10.16
C ILE A 84 -12.18 14.30 10.91
N VAL A 85 -12.99 15.12 10.25
CA VAL A 85 -14.23 15.70 10.81
C VAL A 85 -15.22 14.61 11.23
N GLN A 86 -15.26 13.48 10.51
CA GLN A 86 -16.05 12.31 10.86
C GLN A 86 -15.40 11.41 11.94
N ASN A 87 -14.43 11.95 12.68
CA ASN A 87 -13.74 11.27 13.78
C ASN A 87 -12.83 10.10 13.36
N ALA A 88 -12.31 10.08 12.14
CA ALA A 88 -11.26 9.15 11.80
C ALA A 88 -10.02 9.41 12.66
N THR A 89 -9.53 8.38 13.34
CA THR A 89 -8.32 8.45 14.16
C THR A 89 -7.06 8.60 13.30
N ALA A 90 -7.03 7.91 12.17
CA ALA A 90 -5.98 8.01 11.16
C ALA A 90 -6.53 7.62 9.80
N VAL A 91 -5.95 8.15 8.72
CA VAL A 91 -6.27 7.82 7.35
C VAL A 91 -5.03 7.23 6.68
N GLN A 92 -5.13 5.97 6.26
CA GLN A 92 -4.06 5.32 5.52
C GLN A 92 -4.32 5.45 4.02
N TYR A 93 -3.31 5.93 3.30
CA TYR A 93 -3.35 6.06 1.85
C TYR A 93 -2.64 4.89 1.20
N ASN A 94 -3.36 4.12 0.40
CA ASN A 94 -2.77 3.11 -0.50
C ASN A 94 -2.42 3.74 -1.85
N ILE A 95 -1.82 4.92 -1.81
CA ILE A 95 -1.48 5.77 -2.95
C ILE A 95 -0.04 6.21 -2.79
N LEU A 96 0.75 6.12 -3.86
CA LEU A 96 2.11 6.65 -3.90
C LEU A 96 2.10 8.12 -4.31
N PHE A 97 2.58 8.97 -3.42
CA PHE A 97 2.81 10.40 -3.70
C PHE A 97 4.28 10.65 -4.04
N SER A 98 4.81 9.93 -5.05
CA SER A 98 6.23 9.94 -5.40
C SER A 98 6.67 11.16 -6.18
N GLU A 99 5.75 11.82 -6.87
CA GLU A 99 6.01 12.94 -7.75
C GLU A 99 5.15 14.14 -7.36
N ALA A 100 5.58 15.35 -7.77
CA ALA A 100 4.77 16.53 -7.61
C ALA A 100 3.44 16.39 -8.38
N ASP A 101 2.40 17.03 -7.88
CA ASP A 101 1.10 17.01 -8.55
C ASP A 101 1.22 17.61 -9.97
N ARG A 102 0.88 16.82 -10.99
CA ARG A 102 0.90 17.26 -12.39
C ARG A 102 -0.08 18.42 -12.67
N LEU A 103 -1.14 18.53 -11.86
CA LEU A 103 -2.12 19.62 -11.90
C LEU A 103 -1.73 20.80 -11.01
N ASN A 104 -0.53 20.79 -10.45
CA ASN A 104 0.01 21.91 -9.73
C ASN A 104 0.13 23.12 -10.68
N PRO A 105 -0.26 24.34 -10.27
CA PRO A 105 -0.14 25.52 -11.12
C PRO A 105 1.24 25.66 -11.77
N LYS A 106 2.31 25.41 -11.01
CA LYS A 106 3.67 25.42 -11.52
C LYS A 106 3.91 24.35 -12.60
N SER A 107 3.57 23.10 -12.33
CA SER A 107 3.74 21.99 -13.28
C SER A 107 2.90 22.21 -14.55
N PHE A 108 1.71 22.76 -14.38
CA PHE A 108 0.83 23.08 -15.50
C PHE A 108 1.41 24.18 -16.40
N THR A 109 2.02 25.23 -15.82
CA THR A 109 2.65 26.31 -16.58
C THR A 109 3.94 25.90 -17.28
N GLU A 110 4.67 24.93 -16.75
CA GLU A 110 5.90 24.38 -17.36
C GLU A 110 5.58 23.46 -18.53
N ASN A 111 4.50 22.69 -18.44
CA ASN A 111 4.12 21.68 -19.43
C ASN A 111 3.24 22.23 -20.57
N ASN A 112 2.74 23.47 -20.46
CA ASN A 112 1.84 24.05 -21.44
C ASN A 112 2.38 25.39 -21.99
N LYS A 113 2.19 25.62 -23.28
CA LYS A 113 2.52 26.91 -23.92
C LYS A 113 1.41 27.92 -23.63
N LEU A 114 1.55 28.67 -22.54
CA LEU A 114 0.57 29.66 -22.10
C LEU A 114 1.09 31.08 -22.35
N PRO A 115 0.19 32.06 -22.60
CA PRO A 115 0.51 33.48 -22.58
C PRO A 115 1.14 33.87 -21.23
N LYS A 116 2.07 34.84 -21.27
CA LYS A 116 2.84 35.23 -20.09
C LYS A 116 1.94 35.70 -18.95
N GLU A 117 0.95 36.51 -19.25
CA GLU A 117 -0.01 37.06 -18.27
C GLU A 117 -0.77 35.95 -17.53
N LEU A 118 -1.22 34.92 -18.25
CA LEU A 118 -1.92 33.78 -17.66
C LEU A 118 -0.97 32.92 -16.82
N LYS A 119 0.27 32.74 -17.29
CA LYS A 119 1.31 32.05 -16.57
C LYS A 119 1.60 32.72 -15.22
N ASP A 120 1.78 34.03 -15.23
CA ASP A 120 2.07 34.82 -14.03
C ASP A 120 0.89 34.75 -13.04
N GLN A 121 -0.35 34.79 -13.52
CA GLN A 121 -1.54 34.58 -12.68
C GLN A 121 -1.62 33.18 -12.06
N LEU A 122 -1.36 32.12 -12.83
CA LEU A 122 -1.36 30.76 -12.33
C LEU A 122 -0.28 30.54 -11.26
N LEU A 123 0.89 31.17 -11.39
CA LEU A 123 1.98 31.05 -10.42
C LEU A 123 1.69 31.74 -9.09
N THR A 124 0.65 32.60 -9.00
CA THR A 124 0.19 33.16 -7.71
C THR A 124 -0.66 32.20 -6.91
N LEU A 125 -1.19 31.12 -7.54
CA LEU A 125 -2.01 30.14 -6.86
C LEU A 125 -1.14 29.24 -5.96
N PRO A 126 -1.69 28.79 -4.82
CA PRO A 126 -0.97 27.89 -3.93
C PRO A 126 -0.69 26.55 -4.62
N SER A 127 0.42 25.95 -4.26
CA SER A 127 0.76 24.60 -4.71
C SER A 127 -0.20 23.58 -4.07
N ASN A 128 -0.79 22.69 -4.89
CA ASN A 128 -1.65 21.62 -4.41
C ASN A 128 -0.91 20.69 -3.42
N ASP A 129 0.39 20.46 -3.63
CA ASP A 129 1.22 19.67 -2.72
C ASP A 129 1.39 20.37 -1.36
N LEU A 130 1.51 21.71 -1.34
CA LEU A 130 1.56 22.47 -0.08
C LEU A 130 0.22 22.42 0.64
N VAL A 131 -0.90 22.56 -0.07
CA VAL A 131 -2.25 22.45 0.50
C VAL A 131 -2.42 21.11 1.21
N LEU A 132 -2.03 20.00 0.57
CA LEU A 132 -2.08 18.67 1.16
C LEU A 132 -1.17 18.54 2.39
N ALA A 133 0.05 19.06 2.30
CA ALA A 133 1.02 19.02 3.40
C ALA A 133 0.56 19.84 4.62
N GLU A 134 -0.03 21.01 4.39
CA GLU A 134 -0.60 21.86 5.44
C GLU A 134 -1.81 21.19 6.09
N MET A 135 -2.67 20.52 5.31
CA MET A 135 -3.79 19.75 5.82
C MET A 135 -3.31 18.61 6.73
N PHE A 136 -2.31 17.85 6.35
CA PHE A 136 -1.74 16.81 7.20
C PHE A 136 -1.16 17.39 8.49
N LYS A 137 -0.49 18.53 8.40
CA LYS A 137 0.07 19.23 9.57
C LYS A 137 -1.03 19.74 10.50
N ALA A 138 -2.06 20.36 9.98
CA ALA A 138 -3.17 20.93 10.75
C ALA A 138 -3.94 19.85 11.53
N ASN A 139 -4.06 18.65 10.98
CA ASN A 139 -4.76 17.52 11.59
C ASN A 139 -3.86 16.65 12.48
N GLY A 140 -2.71 17.14 12.92
CA GLY A 140 -1.81 16.40 13.80
C GLY A 140 -1.16 15.19 13.13
N SER A 141 -0.95 15.24 11.81
CA SER A 141 -0.31 14.16 11.04
C SER A 141 -1.03 12.81 11.16
N LYS A 142 -2.35 12.82 11.22
CA LYS A 142 -3.18 11.60 11.23
C LYS A 142 -3.22 10.89 9.88
N ALA A 143 -2.20 11.07 9.05
CA ALA A 143 -2.06 10.44 7.75
C ALA A 143 -0.93 9.41 7.77
N ILE A 144 -1.20 8.21 7.25
CA ILE A 144 -0.21 7.15 7.02
C ILE A 144 -0.01 7.04 5.52
N LEU A 145 1.19 7.38 5.06
CA LEU A 145 1.52 7.39 3.63
C LEU A 145 2.32 6.16 3.25
N MET A 146 2.04 5.64 2.05
CA MET A 146 2.85 4.61 1.44
C MET A 146 4.10 5.24 0.79
N TYR A 147 5.21 4.56 0.88
CA TYR A 147 6.43 4.91 0.14
C TYR A 147 6.99 3.70 -0.60
N SER A 148 7.66 3.95 -1.72
CA SER A 148 8.36 2.91 -2.48
C SER A 148 9.83 2.89 -2.10
N VAL A 149 10.37 1.70 -1.89
CA VAL A 149 11.81 1.47 -1.71
C VAL A 149 12.39 0.90 -2.99
N LYS A 150 13.54 1.44 -3.43
CA LYS A 150 14.30 0.83 -4.51
C LYS A 150 15.22 -0.25 -3.96
N TYR A 151 15.08 -1.45 -4.46
CA TYR A 151 16.09 -2.49 -4.27
C TYR A 151 17.28 -2.21 -5.19
N SER A 152 18.49 -2.20 -4.65
CA SER A 152 19.71 -2.10 -5.45
C SER A 152 20.25 -3.52 -5.67
N PRO A 153 20.20 -4.04 -6.90
CA PRO A 153 20.68 -5.38 -7.19
C PRO A 153 22.21 -5.49 -7.07
N THR A 154 22.93 -4.36 -7.08
CA THR A 154 24.41 -4.34 -7.05
C THR A 154 25.01 -4.49 -5.66
N ASP A 155 24.33 -4.04 -4.62
CA ASP A 155 24.83 -4.09 -3.23
C ASP A 155 23.90 -4.86 -2.26
N GLY A 156 22.80 -5.41 -2.78
CA GLY A 156 21.83 -6.16 -2.00
C GLY A 156 21.10 -5.32 -0.93
N ARG A 157 21.27 -4.00 -0.95
CA ARG A 157 20.71 -3.10 0.05
C ARG A 157 19.44 -2.43 -0.44
N ILE A 158 18.51 -2.27 0.46
CA ILE A 158 17.30 -1.47 0.22
C ILE A 158 17.70 0.00 0.34
N LYS A 159 17.71 0.72 -0.79
CA LYS A 159 17.91 2.17 -0.76
C LYS A 159 16.61 2.83 -0.30
N LYS A 160 16.67 3.49 0.84
CA LYS A 160 15.58 4.36 1.30
C LYS A 160 15.42 5.48 0.28
N PRO A 161 14.17 5.86 -0.08
CA PRO A 161 13.95 7.03 -0.93
C PRO A 161 14.57 8.25 -0.25
N ASN A 162 15.11 9.17 -1.06
CA ASN A 162 15.52 10.49 -0.58
C ASN A 162 14.26 11.26 -0.16
N MET A 163 13.81 11.04 1.06
CA MET A 163 12.71 11.78 1.63
C MET A 163 13.27 13.01 2.31
N MET A 164 12.91 14.20 1.82
CA MET A 164 13.13 15.44 2.56
C MET A 164 12.06 15.50 3.67
N PHE A 165 12.48 15.26 4.89
CA PHE A 165 11.63 15.44 6.06
C PHE A 165 11.72 16.88 6.51
N LYS A 166 10.61 17.62 6.43
CA LYS A 166 10.48 18.92 7.05
C LYS A 166 9.76 18.69 8.39
N GLY A 167 10.52 18.55 9.46
CA GLY A 167 9.99 18.19 10.79
C GLY A 167 10.83 17.11 11.48
N SER A 168 10.24 16.40 12.44
CA SER A 168 10.91 15.28 13.10
C SER A 168 11.17 14.13 12.13
N ASN A 169 12.38 13.58 12.18
CA ASN A 169 12.77 12.45 11.35
C ASN A 169 11.92 11.21 11.69
N PRO A 170 11.06 10.70 10.78
CA PRO A 170 10.23 9.52 11.06
C PRO A 170 11.00 8.21 10.93
N THR A 171 12.28 8.23 10.56
CA THR A 171 13.10 7.03 10.32
C THR A 171 13.06 6.02 11.48
N PRO A 172 13.03 6.42 12.76
CA PRO A 172 12.91 5.48 13.87
C PRO A 172 11.55 4.77 13.96
N TRP A 173 10.50 5.34 13.35
CA TRP A 173 9.13 4.84 13.40
C TRP A 173 8.71 4.10 12.12
N LEU A 174 9.56 4.14 11.09
CA LEU A 174 9.34 3.39 9.86
C LEU A 174 9.69 1.92 10.11
N TYR A 175 8.69 1.12 10.46
CA TYR A 175 8.81 -0.32 10.41
C TYR A 175 9.18 -0.74 8.99
N ASN A 176 10.24 -1.50 8.83
CA ASN A 176 10.65 -2.07 7.56
C ASN A 176 9.64 -3.17 7.16
N PHE A 177 8.50 -2.78 6.62
CA PHE A 177 7.67 -3.70 5.86
C PHE A 177 8.36 -3.92 4.51
N VAL A 178 9.27 -4.87 4.47
CA VAL A 178 9.81 -5.38 3.21
C VAL A 178 8.79 -6.34 2.64
N GLY A 179 7.80 -5.81 1.95
CA GLY A 179 7.03 -6.57 1.00
C GLY A 179 7.90 -6.77 -0.24
N VAL A 180 8.57 -7.91 -0.34
CA VAL A 180 9.21 -8.32 -1.59
C VAL A 180 8.09 -8.67 -2.55
N VAL A 181 7.79 -7.75 -3.47
CA VAL A 181 6.99 -8.07 -4.66
C VAL A 181 7.96 -8.81 -5.58
N THR A 182 7.94 -10.13 -5.53
CA THR A 182 8.53 -10.97 -6.57
C THR A 182 7.57 -10.98 -7.76
N ASN A 183 8.06 -10.49 -8.91
CA ASN A 183 7.41 -10.72 -10.21
C ASN A 183 7.34 -12.22 -10.51
#